data_9ec0809d6c028bcc1f70b2b35ab1f7ef
#
_entry.id   9ec0809d6c028bcc1f70b2b35ab1f7ef
#
_cell.length_a   1.000
_cell.length_b   1.000
_cell.length_c   1.000
_cell.angle_alpha   90.00
_cell.angle_beta   90.00
_cell.angle_gamma   90.00
#
_symmetry.space_group_name_H-M   'P 1'
#
loop_
_entity.id
_entity.type
_entity.pdbx_description
1 polymer ?
#
loop_
_entity_poly.entity_id
_entity_poly.type
_entity_poly.pdbx_seq_one_letter_code
_entity_poly.pdbx_strand_id
1 'polypeptide(L)'
;MRLFLNNEEPRAKSFDTYAKEVVSFGAGKHSESFKKNGSYVTMACPKCHRKITFEYYNNDGIGSFRCKNCGHSGSEKADYSVENTDFERRKFTLRGTEFRMPYDTPYMLYNYSAAVAVAEKFAGIAPEDAAKAFDTFKNVGGRFEILRYKGKTIKYMRIKQENPETLQTSINVMASDSERKMVCLGLCPLVDLITHYANTF
;
A
#
# COMPACT_ATOMS: atom_id res chain seq x y z
N MET A 1 -7.32 24.22 -6.29
CA MET A 1 -7.28 23.02 -5.44
C MET A 1 -6.21 22.09 -6.01
N ARG A 2 -5.25 21.68 -5.19
CA ARG A 2 -4.24 20.65 -5.52
C ARG A 2 -4.74 19.31 -5.00
N LEU A 3 -4.61 18.25 -5.79
CA LEU A 3 -5.01 16.90 -5.44
C LEU A 3 -3.80 15.97 -5.43
N PHE A 4 -3.60 15.24 -4.34
CA PHE A 4 -2.65 14.14 -4.26
C PHE A 4 -3.42 12.84 -4.46
N LEU A 5 -3.02 12.02 -5.44
CA LEU A 5 -3.75 10.78 -5.73
C LEU A 5 -2.81 9.60 -6.04
N ASN A 6 -3.28 8.41 -5.68
CA ASN A 6 -2.63 7.18 -6.06
C ASN A 6 -2.87 6.92 -7.56
N ASN A 7 -1.78 6.94 -8.35
CA ASN A 7 -1.85 6.74 -9.80
C ASN A 7 -2.19 5.30 -10.19
N GLU A 8 -1.93 4.35 -9.29
CA GLU A 8 -2.08 2.91 -9.52
C GLU A 8 -3.41 2.36 -8.98
N GLU A 9 -4.24 3.19 -8.33
CA GLU A 9 -5.57 2.82 -7.87
C GLU A 9 -6.63 3.41 -8.81
N PRO A 10 -7.41 2.58 -9.55
CA PRO A 10 -8.30 3.05 -10.61
C PRO A 10 -9.35 4.08 -10.18
N ARG A 11 -9.88 3.94 -8.96
CA ARG A 11 -10.89 4.88 -8.44
C ARG A 11 -10.25 6.22 -8.06
N ALA A 12 -9.12 6.20 -7.35
CA ALA A 12 -8.39 7.41 -7.02
C ALA A 12 -7.96 8.15 -8.30
N LYS A 13 -7.41 7.44 -9.28
CA LYS A 13 -7.01 7.99 -10.57
C LYS A 13 -8.18 8.60 -11.35
N SER A 14 -9.41 8.15 -11.14
CA SER A 14 -10.56 8.72 -11.82
C SER A 14 -10.88 10.16 -11.42
N PHE A 15 -10.35 10.63 -10.28
CA PHE A 15 -10.52 12.00 -9.82
C PHE A 15 -9.52 13.00 -10.41
N ASP A 16 -8.62 12.57 -11.29
CA ASP A 16 -7.59 13.41 -11.90
C ASP A 16 -8.13 14.64 -12.65
N THR A 17 -9.36 14.56 -13.16
CA THR A 17 -10.02 15.65 -13.89
C THR A 17 -10.71 16.68 -13.00
N TYR A 18 -10.81 16.43 -11.69
CA TYR A 18 -11.52 17.32 -10.76
C TYR A 18 -10.64 18.41 -10.14
N ALA A 19 -9.34 18.37 -10.34
CA ALA A 19 -8.40 19.34 -9.80
C ALA A 19 -7.61 20.06 -10.88
N LYS A 20 -7.28 21.34 -10.62
CA LYS A 20 -6.42 22.12 -11.52
C LYS A 20 -4.97 21.62 -11.52
N GLU A 21 -4.54 21.06 -10.40
CA GLU A 21 -3.20 20.52 -10.21
C GLU A 21 -3.32 19.15 -9.56
N VAL A 22 -2.73 18.16 -10.18
CA VAL A 22 -2.67 16.80 -9.69
C VAL A 22 -1.21 16.42 -9.42
N VAL A 23 -0.95 15.91 -8.25
CA VAL A 23 0.33 15.31 -7.86
C VAL A 23 0.07 13.82 -7.67
N SER A 24 0.67 13.02 -8.52
CA SER A 24 0.47 11.57 -8.52
C SER A 24 1.56 10.85 -7.73
N PHE A 25 1.20 9.81 -7.00
CA PHE A 25 2.13 8.94 -6.31
C PHE A 25 1.82 7.46 -6.59
N GLY A 26 2.81 6.58 -6.41
CA GLY A 26 2.68 5.16 -6.66
C GLY A 26 3.82 4.35 -6.07
N ALA A 27 3.61 3.04 -5.94
CA ALA A 27 4.65 2.11 -5.49
C ALA A 27 5.59 1.68 -6.64
N GLY A 28 5.15 1.80 -7.89
CA GLY A 28 5.88 1.24 -9.01
C GLY A 28 5.88 -0.29 -8.99
N LYS A 29 6.54 -0.89 -9.96
CA LYS A 29 6.74 -2.34 -10.00
C LYS A 29 7.93 -2.72 -9.09
N HIS A 30 7.74 -3.74 -8.25
CA HIS A 30 8.77 -4.24 -7.34
C HIS A 30 8.76 -5.78 -7.27
N SER A 31 9.69 -6.38 -6.53
CA SER A 31 9.85 -7.85 -6.43
C SER A 31 8.59 -8.55 -5.94
N GLU A 32 7.83 -7.92 -5.06
CA GLU A 32 6.58 -8.45 -4.51
C GLU A 32 5.36 -8.19 -5.40
N SER A 33 5.53 -7.54 -6.56
CA SER A 33 4.44 -7.35 -7.53
C SER A 33 4.06 -8.67 -8.19
N PHE A 34 2.78 -8.91 -8.39
CA PHE A 34 2.27 -10.17 -8.95
C PHE A 34 1.42 -9.94 -10.20
N LYS A 35 1.31 -10.98 -11.05
CA LYS A 35 0.60 -10.90 -12.34
C LYS A 35 -0.85 -11.37 -12.28
N LYS A 36 -1.25 -12.14 -11.27
CA LYS A 36 -2.62 -12.63 -11.14
C LYS A 36 -3.31 -11.82 -10.06
N ASN A 37 -4.52 -11.39 -10.37
CA ASN A 37 -5.42 -10.95 -9.34
C ASN A 37 -5.58 -12.09 -8.34
N GLY A 38 -5.45 -11.82 -7.06
CA GLY A 38 -5.86 -12.75 -6.04
C GLY A 38 -7.29 -13.25 -6.35
N SER A 39 -7.91 -13.99 -5.51
CA SER A 39 -9.23 -14.61 -5.74
C SER A 39 -10.40 -13.63 -5.97
N TYR A 40 -10.14 -12.34 -6.05
CA TYR A 40 -11.16 -11.31 -6.01
C TYR A 40 -11.23 -10.46 -7.28
N VAL A 41 -12.33 -10.67 -7.98
CA VAL A 41 -13.08 -9.70 -8.79
C VAL A 41 -12.32 -8.95 -9.88
N THR A 42 -12.74 -9.22 -11.10
CA THR A 42 -12.57 -8.30 -12.22
C THR A 42 -13.07 -6.92 -11.83
N MET A 43 -12.16 -5.97 -11.68
CA MET A 43 -12.52 -4.60 -11.37
C MET A 43 -13.16 -3.93 -12.59
N ALA A 44 -14.29 -3.28 -12.38
CA ALA A 44 -14.92 -2.44 -13.37
C ALA A 44 -14.25 -1.05 -13.40
N CYS A 45 -14.10 -0.50 -14.59
CA CYS A 45 -13.59 0.86 -14.76
C CYS A 45 -14.53 1.89 -14.12
N PRO A 46 -14.04 2.77 -13.25
CA PRO A 46 -14.89 3.78 -12.62
C PRO A 46 -15.45 4.80 -13.59
N LYS A 47 -14.82 4.98 -14.78
CA LYS A 47 -15.27 5.94 -15.80
C LYS A 47 -16.30 5.35 -16.79
N CYS A 48 -16.22 4.06 -17.13
CA CYS A 48 -17.09 3.49 -18.18
C CYS A 48 -17.66 2.11 -17.85
N HIS A 49 -17.45 1.60 -16.65
CA HIS A 49 -17.94 0.33 -16.12
C HIS A 49 -17.50 -0.92 -16.91
N ARG A 50 -16.59 -0.79 -17.88
CA ARG A 50 -16.00 -1.93 -18.58
C ARG A 50 -14.81 -2.50 -17.80
N LYS A 51 -14.46 -3.75 -18.09
CA LYS A 51 -13.34 -4.46 -17.41
C LYS A 51 -12.02 -3.70 -17.55
N ILE A 52 -11.31 -3.55 -16.43
CA ILE A 52 -9.92 -3.10 -16.38
C ILE A 52 -8.99 -4.32 -16.49
N THR A 53 -7.86 -4.13 -17.17
CA THR A 53 -6.76 -5.09 -17.21
C THR A 53 -5.56 -4.53 -16.49
N PHE A 54 -4.81 -5.39 -15.82
CA PHE A 54 -3.59 -5.03 -15.11
C PHE A 54 -2.38 -5.71 -15.76
N GLU A 55 -1.29 -4.99 -15.84
CA GLU A 55 0.01 -5.53 -16.22
C GLU A 55 0.65 -6.24 -15.02
N TYR A 56 0.58 -5.62 -13.87
CA TYR A 56 0.95 -6.18 -12.57
C TYR A 56 0.05 -5.59 -11.48
N TYR A 57 0.03 -6.28 -10.36
CA TYR A 57 -0.65 -5.84 -9.14
C TYR A 57 0.38 -5.67 -8.03
N ASN A 58 0.22 -4.64 -7.21
CA ASN A 58 0.93 -4.47 -5.94
C ASN A 58 0.03 -4.80 -4.75
N ASN A 59 -1.25 -4.65 -4.96
CA ASN A 59 -2.35 -5.08 -4.12
C ASN A 59 -3.54 -5.43 -5.00
N ASP A 60 -4.60 -6.04 -4.43
CA ASP A 60 -5.81 -6.35 -5.18
C ASP A 60 -6.48 -5.08 -5.72
N GLY A 61 -6.63 -5.03 -7.01
CA GLY A 61 -7.16 -3.85 -7.69
C GLY A 61 -6.24 -2.63 -7.70
N ILE A 62 -4.98 -2.74 -7.26
CA ILE A 62 -3.98 -1.67 -7.29
C ILE A 62 -2.73 -2.14 -8.01
N GLY A 63 -2.26 -1.35 -8.97
CA GLY A 63 -1.10 -1.66 -9.81
C GLY A 63 -1.15 -0.94 -11.16
N SER A 64 -0.33 -1.38 -12.11
CA SER A 64 -0.37 -0.84 -13.47
C SER A 64 -1.62 -1.32 -14.19
N PHE A 65 -2.58 -0.44 -14.39
CA PHE A 65 -3.87 -0.77 -14.99
C PHE A 65 -4.18 0.00 -16.26
N ARG A 66 -5.05 -0.58 -17.09
CA ARG A 66 -5.60 0.08 -18.29
C ARG A 66 -7.00 -0.41 -18.60
N CYS A 67 -7.89 0.53 -18.90
CA CYS A 67 -9.19 0.26 -19.50
C CYS A 67 -9.08 0.37 -21.02
N LYS A 68 -9.27 -0.76 -21.73
CA LYS A 68 -9.20 -0.76 -23.21
C LYS A 68 -10.34 -0.01 -23.86
N ASN A 69 -11.46 0.22 -23.15
CA ASN A 69 -12.63 0.87 -23.72
C ASN A 69 -12.55 2.40 -23.72
N CYS A 70 -12.12 3.00 -22.59
CA CYS A 70 -12.10 4.47 -22.46
C CYS A 70 -10.71 5.06 -22.25
N GLY A 71 -9.65 4.24 -22.28
CA GLY A 71 -8.28 4.71 -22.11
C GLY A 71 -7.88 5.05 -20.68
N HIS A 72 -8.81 4.97 -19.68
CA HIS A 72 -8.47 5.22 -18.28
C HIS A 72 -7.34 4.31 -17.83
N SER A 73 -6.25 4.89 -17.32
CA SER A 73 -5.00 4.16 -17.10
C SER A 73 -4.19 4.75 -15.94
N GLY A 74 -3.51 3.88 -15.22
CA GLY A 74 -2.43 4.17 -14.28
C GLY A 74 -1.13 3.45 -14.67
N SER A 75 -0.94 3.20 -15.98
CA SER A 75 0.25 2.53 -16.50
C SER A 75 1.44 3.48 -16.70
N GLU A 76 1.22 4.79 -16.64
CA GLU A 76 2.31 5.77 -16.68
C GLU A 76 2.94 5.93 -15.30
N LYS A 77 4.24 6.24 -15.30
CA LYS A 77 4.96 6.49 -14.05
C LYS A 77 4.37 7.69 -13.32
N ALA A 78 4.10 7.52 -12.03
CA ALA A 78 3.64 8.61 -11.17
C ALA A 78 4.74 9.66 -10.95
N ASP A 79 4.38 10.90 -10.62
CA ASP A 79 5.33 11.98 -10.29
C ASP A 79 6.24 11.57 -9.11
N TYR A 80 5.65 10.82 -8.17
CA TYR A 80 6.32 10.24 -7.01
C TYR A 80 6.19 8.70 -7.05
N SER A 81 6.88 8.09 -8.01
CA SER A 81 6.95 6.63 -8.12
C SER A 81 8.14 6.10 -7.32
N VAL A 82 7.91 5.09 -6.50
CA VAL A 82 8.99 4.35 -5.84
C VAL A 82 9.80 3.59 -6.88
N GLU A 83 11.10 3.53 -6.69
CA GLU A 83 12.07 2.86 -7.54
C GLU A 83 13.05 2.04 -6.69
N ASN A 84 13.74 1.09 -7.31
CA ASN A 84 14.86 0.34 -6.71
C ASN A 84 14.56 -0.19 -5.29
N THR A 85 13.45 -0.89 -5.16
CA THR A 85 13.00 -1.42 -3.87
C THR A 85 13.83 -2.62 -3.44
N ASP A 86 14.39 -2.59 -2.24
CA ASP A 86 15.10 -3.69 -1.58
C ASP A 86 14.45 -3.95 -0.20
N PHE A 87 13.61 -4.98 -0.12
CA PHE A 87 12.91 -5.32 1.12
C PHE A 87 13.84 -5.97 2.15
N GLU A 88 14.90 -6.67 1.73
CA GLU A 88 15.88 -7.27 2.65
C GLU A 88 16.67 -6.19 3.39
N ARG A 89 17.16 -5.20 2.64
CA ARG A 89 17.90 -4.06 3.20
C ARG A 89 16.98 -2.95 3.71
N ARG A 90 15.68 -3.08 3.51
CA ARG A 90 14.66 -2.08 3.87
C ARG A 90 14.91 -0.71 3.28
N LYS A 91 15.18 -0.67 1.97
CA LYS A 91 15.48 0.55 1.25
C LYS A 91 14.67 0.68 -0.02
N PHE A 92 14.41 1.91 -0.40
CA PHE A 92 13.82 2.26 -1.70
C PHE A 92 14.37 3.61 -2.17
N THR A 93 14.25 3.87 -3.45
CA THR A 93 14.59 5.17 -4.05
C THR A 93 13.32 5.89 -4.48
N LEU A 94 13.25 7.18 -4.25
CA LEU A 94 12.17 8.04 -4.72
C LEU A 94 12.74 9.41 -5.05
N ARG A 95 12.43 9.92 -6.24
CA ARG A 95 12.96 11.21 -6.72
C ARG A 95 14.50 11.29 -6.69
N GLY A 96 15.18 10.17 -6.91
CA GLY A 96 16.64 10.07 -6.87
C GLY A 96 17.24 9.96 -5.46
N THR A 97 16.45 10.08 -4.40
CA THR A 97 16.90 9.99 -3.01
C THR A 97 16.61 8.59 -2.44
N GLU A 98 17.59 8.01 -1.74
CA GLU A 98 17.42 6.74 -1.02
C GLU A 98 16.73 6.98 0.32
N PHE A 99 15.76 6.14 0.63
CA PHE A 99 14.99 6.14 1.87
C PHE A 99 15.10 4.80 2.58
N ARG A 100 15.10 4.81 3.91
CA ARG A 100 14.90 3.61 4.72
C ARG A 100 13.39 3.32 4.84
N MET A 101 13.01 2.04 4.79
CA MET A 101 11.63 1.62 5.08
C MET A 101 11.44 1.42 6.60
N PRO A 102 10.64 2.26 7.26
CA PRO A 102 10.26 2.01 8.66
C PRO A 102 9.48 0.69 8.84
N TYR A 103 8.65 0.33 7.86
CA TYR A 103 7.92 -0.93 7.77
C TYR A 103 8.31 -1.64 6.47
N ASP A 104 8.58 -2.94 6.53
CA ASP A 104 9.00 -3.77 5.40
C ASP A 104 7.83 -4.46 4.66
N THR A 105 6.66 -3.88 4.74
CA THR A 105 5.46 -4.39 4.07
C THR A 105 5.21 -3.68 2.75
N PRO A 106 5.00 -4.40 1.63
CA PRO A 106 4.92 -3.81 0.29
C PRO A 106 3.88 -2.71 0.14
N TYR A 107 2.71 -2.83 0.77
CA TYR A 107 1.67 -1.82 0.71
C TYR A 107 2.06 -0.47 1.35
N MET A 108 3.08 -0.46 2.23
CA MET A 108 3.57 0.79 2.83
C MET A 108 4.30 1.69 1.84
N LEU A 109 4.76 1.16 0.70
CA LEU A 109 5.39 1.96 -0.36
C LEU A 109 4.46 3.08 -0.86
N TYR A 110 3.15 2.83 -0.93
CA TYR A 110 2.16 3.87 -1.26
C TYR A 110 2.10 4.97 -0.21
N ASN A 111 2.17 4.60 1.07
CA ASN A 111 2.17 5.57 2.16
C ASN A 111 3.46 6.40 2.16
N TYR A 112 4.60 5.78 1.86
CA TYR A 112 5.89 6.47 1.77
C TYR A 112 5.90 7.46 0.61
N SER A 113 5.51 7.04 -0.58
CA SER A 113 5.45 7.91 -1.76
C SER A 113 4.47 9.06 -1.58
N ALA A 114 3.30 8.81 -0.98
CA ALA A 114 2.35 9.85 -0.63
C ALA A 114 2.90 10.85 0.39
N ALA A 115 3.56 10.36 1.45
CA ALA A 115 4.15 11.21 2.48
C ALA A 115 5.23 12.14 1.91
N VAL A 116 6.13 11.61 1.08
CA VAL A 116 7.18 12.42 0.42
C VAL A 116 6.57 13.41 -0.56
N ALA A 117 5.56 13.00 -1.34
CA ALA A 117 4.86 13.90 -2.27
C ALA A 117 4.22 15.09 -1.55
N VAL A 118 3.56 14.85 -0.42
CA VAL A 118 2.95 15.91 0.39
C VAL A 118 4.03 16.76 1.06
N ALA A 119 5.09 16.15 1.60
CA ALA A 119 6.19 16.88 2.23
C ALA A 119 6.83 17.87 1.25
N GLU A 120 7.16 17.42 0.04
CA GLU A 120 7.80 18.28 -0.96
C GLU A 120 6.82 19.32 -1.53
N LYS A 121 5.65 18.91 -2.01
CA LYS A 121 4.74 19.77 -2.77
C LYS A 121 3.86 20.67 -1.91
N PHE A 122 3.61 20.28 -0.68
CA PHE A 122 2.76 21.07 0.23
C PHE A 122 3.59 21.80 1.30
N ALA A 123 4.59 21.12 1.89
CA ALA A 123 5.39 21.70 2.96
C ALA A 123 6.77 22.25 2.49
N GLY A 124 7.15 22.06 1.23
CA GLY A 124 8.43 22.55 0.70
C GLY A 124 9.65 21.80 1.26
N ILE A 125 9.47 20.61 1.81
CA ILE A 125 10.53 19.79 2.40
C ILE A 125 11.20 18.98 1.28
N ALA A 126 12.50 19.17 1.10
CA ALA A 126 13.26 18.42 0.11
C ALA A 126 13.23 16.90 0.40
N PRO A 127 13.29 16.03 -0.63
CA PRO A 127 13.33 14.57 -0.44
C PRO A 127 14.44 14.11 0.50
N GLU A 128 15.62 14.74 0.45
CA GLU A 128 16.78 14.44 1.30
C GLU A 128 16.50 14.72 2.79
N ASP A 129 15.75 15.77 3.08
CA ASP A 129 15.36 16.09 4.46
C ASP A 129 14.23 15.17 4.94
N ALA A 130 13.30 14.82 4.05
CA ALA A 130 12.31 13.80 4.33
C ALA A 130 12.98 12.43 4.63
N ALA A 131 14.04 12.05 3.92
CA ALA A 131 14.77 10.81 4.15
C ALA A 131 15.36 10.74 5.57
N LYS A 132 15.93 11.84 6.08
CA LYS A 132 16.41 11.95 7.48
C LYS A 132 15.29 11.66 8.50
N ALA A 133 14.07 12.14 8.21
CA ALA A 133 12.92 11.87 9.07
C ALA A 133 12.54 10.37 9.03
N PHE A 134 12.64 9.71 7.89
CA PHE A 134 12.43 8.26 7.78
C PHE A 134 13.47 7.46 8.57
N ASP A 135 14.73 7.90 8.62
CA ASP A 135 15.78 7.25 9.41
C ASP A 135 15.51 7.25 10.91
N THR A 136 14.95 8.33 11.39
CA THR A 136 14.65 8.54 12.82
C THR A 136 13.23 8.14 13.21
N PHE A 137 12.38 7.80 12.22
CA PHE A 137 10.99 7.44 12.46
C PHE A 137 10.89 6.18 13.35
N LYS A 138 10.19 6.33 14.46
CA LYS A 138 9.84 5.22 15.34
C LYS A 138 8.48 4.66 14.93
N ASN A 139 8.42 3.36 14.75
CA ASN A 139 7.15 2.70 14.42
C ASN A 139 6.10 3.01 15.47
N VAL A 140 4.95 3.47 15.02
CA VAL A 140 3.79 3.66 15.87
C VAL A 140 3.16 2.31 16.16
N GLY A 141 2.94 2.00 17.42
CA GLY A 141 2.30 0.74 17.85
C GLY A 141 0.91 0.55 17.21
N GLY A 142 0.46 -0.71 17.22
CA GLY A 142 -0.87 -1.09 16.76
C GLY A 142 -0.98 -1.54 15.30
N ARG A 143 0.14 -1.66 14.53
CA ARG A 143 0.12 -2.23 13.18
C ARG A 143 1.03 -3.45 13.04
N PHE A 144 2.30 -3.26 13.26
CA PHE A 144 3.29 -4.34 13.30
C PHE A 144 4.23 -4.03 14.46
N GLU A 145 4.23 -4.90 15.47
CA GLU A 145 5.04 -4.73 16.67
C GLU A 145 5.88 -5.98 16.93
N ILE A 146 7.11 -5.77 17.34
CA ILE A 146 7.96 -6.85 17.84
C ILE A 146 8.11 -6.65 19.33
N LEU A 147 7.52 -7.56 20.10
CA LEU A 147 7.56 -7.57 21.56
C LEU A 147 8.47 -8.67 22.04
N ARG A 148 9.10 -8.46 23.17
CA ARG A 148 9.91 -9.47 23.87
C ARG A 148 9.28 -9.81 25.20
N TYR A 149 8.95 -11.08 25.40
CA TYR A 149 8.38 -11.56 26.66
C TYR A 149 8.94 -12.91 27.05
N LYS A 150 9.52 -13.02 28.26
CA LYS A 150 10.11 -14.24 28.80
C LYS A 150 11.06 -14.96 27.84
N GLY A 151 11.96 -14.20 27.17
CA GLY A 151 12.93 -14.71 26.20
C GLY A 151 12.36 -15.10 24.83
N LYS A 152 11.05 -14.89 24.61
CA LYS A 152 10.38 -15.15 23.34
C LYS A 152 10.15 -13.86 22.55
N THR A 153 10.25 -13.95 21.24
CA THR A 153 9.89 -12.86 20.33
C THR A 153 8.43 -13.04 19.92
N ILE A 154 7.61 -12.01 20.11
CA ILE A 154 6.21 -11.96 19.68
C ILE A 154 6.14 -10.93 18.56
N LYS A 155 5.74 -11.38 17.36
CA LYS A 155 5.43 -10.50 16.21
C LYS A 155 3.91 -10.29 16.19
N TYR A 156 3.46 -9.12 16.61
CA TYR A 156 2.05 -8.75 16.61
C TYR A 156 1.70 -7.99 15.35
N MET A 157 0.77 -8.51 14.58
CA MET A 157 0.27 -7.87 13.36
C MET A 157 -1.21 -7.60 13.48
N ARG A 158 -1.59 -6.32 13.41
CA ARG A 158 -3.01 -5.92 13.37
C ARG A 158 -3.46 -5.86 11.93
N ILE A 159 -4.39 -6.72 11.58
CA ILE A 159 -5.00 -6.80 10.27
C ILE A 159 -6.37 -6.11 10.35
N LYS A 160 -6.70 -5.27 9.38
CA LYS A 160 -8.08 -4.82 9.22
C LYS A 160 -8.91 -6.01 8.74
N GLN A 161 -9.95 -6.35 9.49
CA GLN A 161 -10.80 -7.52 9.28
C GLN A 161 -11.48 -7.55 7.90
N GLU A 162 -11.62 -6.39 7.28
CA GLU A 162 -12.36 -6.20 6.03
C GLU A 162 -11.49 -6.35 4.78
N ASN A 163 -10.19 -6.65 4.94
CA ASN A 163 -9.28 -6.76 3.81
C ASN A 163 -8.55 -8.11 3.78
N PRO A 164 -9.07 -9.08 3.00
CA PRO A 164 -8.46 -10.40 2.84
C PRO A 164 -6.99 -10.38 2.40
N GLU A 165 -6.57 -9.33 1.71
CA GLU A 165 -5.19 -9.19 1.23
C GLU A 165 -4.21 -8.83 2.33
N THR A 166 -4.64 -7.99 3.26
CA THR A 166 -3.82 -7.69 4.43
C THR A 166 -3.60 -8.97 5.24
N LEU A 167 -4.62 -9.85 5.30
CA LEU A 167 -4.50 -11.17 5.88
C LEU A 167 -3.53 -12.05 5.08
N GLN A 168 -3.67 -12.11 3.75
CA GLN A 168 -2.79 -12.91 2.89
C GLN A 168 -1.33 -12.42 2.98
N THR A 169 -1.11 -11.10 2.97
CA THR A 169 0.23 -10.51 3.17
C THR A 169 0.82 -10.92 4.52
N SER A 170 0.03 -10.89 5.57
CA SER A 170 0.46 -11.32 6.91
C SER A 170 0.79 -12.81 6.96
N ILE A 171 0.01 -13.64 6.30
CA ILE A 171 0.29 -15.08 6.16
C ILE A 171 1.59 -15.30 5.38
N ASN A 172 1.82 -14.56 4.30
CA ASN A 172 3.04 -14.68 3.50
C ASN A 172 4.28 -14.27 4.33
N VAL A 173 4.21 -13.17 5.09
CA VAL A 173 5.28 -12.76 6.02
C VAL A 173 5.54 -13.83 7.08
N MET A 174 4.50 -14.46 7.61
CA MET A 174 4.65 -15.59 8.54
C MET A 174 5.25 -16.82 7.88
N ALA A 175 4.87 -17.12 6.65
CA ALA A 175 5.37 -18.28 5.91
C ALA A 175 6.85 -18.14 5.51
N SER A 176 7.29 -16.92 5.17
CA SER A 176 8.68 -16.64 4.81
C SER A 176 9.67 -16.71 5.98
N ASP A 177 9.19 -16.60 7.21
CA ASP A 177 10.01 -16.76 8.40
C ASP A 177 10.40 -18.23 8.58
N SER A 178 11.68 -18.56 8.56
CA SER A 178 12.19 -19.94 8.66
C SER A 178 12.24 -20.48 10.10
N GLU A 179 12.07 -19.61 11.10
CA GLU A 179 12.13 -20.04 12.49
C GLU A 179 10.90 -20.84 12.93
N ARG A 180 11.08 -21.75 13.90
CA ARG A 180 9.94 -22.44 14.53
C ARG A 180 9.04 -21.44 15.23
N LYS A 181 7.77 -21.39 14.84
CA LYS A 181 6.81 -20.41 15.32
C LYS A 181 5.47 -21.02 15.73
N MET A 182 4.78 -20.33 16.60
CA MET A 182 3.37 -20.54 16.90
C MET A 182 2.60 -19.34 16.34
N VAL A 183 1.53 -19.60 15.60
CA VAL A 183 0.64 -18.57 15.04
C VAL A 183 -0.64 -18.57 15.84
N CYS A 184 -1.00 -17.39 16.38
CA CYS A 184 -2.30 -17.16 17.02
C CYS A 184 -3.10 -16.20 16.16
N LEU A 185 -4.24 -16.66 15.64
CA LEU A 185 -5.17 -15.84 14.86
C LEU A 185 -6.35 -15.46 15.74
N GLY A 186 -6.46 -14.16 16.05
CA GLY A 186 -7.63 -13.60 16.73
C GLY A 186 -8.67 -13.16 15.69
N LEU A 187 -9.85 -13.74 15.73
CA LEU A 187 -10.99 -13.34 14.90
C LEU A 187 -12.04 -12.69 15.79
N CYS A 188 -12.55 -11.53 15.36
CA CYS A 188 -13.74 -10.97 15.97
C CYS A 188 -14.95 -11.84 15.62
N PRO A 189 -15.83 -12.16 16.57
CA PRO A 189 -17.06 -12.89 16.25
C PRO A 189 -17.90 -12.12 15.22
N LEU A 190 -18.39 -12.80 14.21
CA LEU A 190 -19.21 -12.23 13.13
C LEU A 190 -20.50 -11.55 13.66
N VAL A 191 -20.92 -11.91 14.84
CA VAL A 191 -22.14 -11.38 15.51
C VAL A 191 -22.03 -9.88 15.77
N ASP A 192 -20.84 -9.35 16.11
CA ASP A 192 -20.66 -7.92 16.35
C ASP A 192 -20.71 -7.10 15.05
N LEU A 193 -20.33 -7.68 13.92
CA LEU A 193 -20.45 -7.06 12.61
C LEU A 193 -21.92 -6.93 12.17
N ILE A 194 -22.73 -7.97 12.36
CA ILE A 194 -24.13 -7.98 11.97
C ILE A 194 -24.93 -7.00 12.83
N THR A 195 -24.67 -6.93 14.13
CA THR A 195 -25.33 -5.96 15.03
C THR A 195 -24.93 -4.53 14.75
N HIS A 196 -23.70 -4.27 14.34
CA HIS A 196 -23.25 -2.92 14.01
C HIS A 196 -23.89 -2.42 12.71
N TYR A 197 -24.03 -3.26 11.70
CA TYR A 197 -24.70 -2.90 10.45
C TYR A 197 -26.23 -2.88 10.56
N ALA A 198 -26.83 -3.69 11.42
CA ALA A 198 -28.28 -3.69 11.63
C ALA A 198 -28.80 -2.46 12.37
N ASN A 199 -27.94 -1.76 13.13
CA ASN A 199 -28.33 -0.54 13.85
C ASN A 199 -28.06 0.75 13.05
N THR A 200 -27.58 0.65 11.80
CA THR A 200 -27.28 1.81 10.91
C THR A 200 -28.29 1.97 9.77
N PHE A 201 -29.39 1.17 9.77
CA PHE A 201 -30.51 1.33 8.83
C PHE A 201 -31.82 1.61 9.55
#